data_12d89e2b7113058888182535fe6e3bb0
#
_entry.id   12d89e2b7113058888182535fe6e3bb0
#
_cell.length_a   1.000
_cell.length_b   1.000
_cell.length_c   1.000
_cell.angle_alpha   90.00
_cell.angle_beta   90.00
_cell.angle_gamma   90.00
#
_symmetry.space_group_name_H-M   'P 1'
#
loop_
_entity.id
_entity.type
_entity.pdbx_description
1 polymer ?
#
loop_
_entity_poly.entity_id
_entity_poly.type
_entity_poly.pdbx_seq_one_letter_code
_entity_poly.pdbx_strand_id
1 'polypeptide(L)'
;MKTAFFTPLLILCMLSACGCQTRLSDPVTVTGYKLNTYVQISSYINVSRSVLNGCLDLCDTYEQLCSRTLESSTLYAVNHHQTDEIPAELGELIATGLDYCRISGGAFDITIGSVSQLWDFTAEQPAVPDAAAIANALQYVDYTKVELTPLENGNYRITMPEGTVLDLGAIAKGYIADKIKDYLLAHDIT
;
A
#
# COMPACT_ATOMS: atom_id res chain seq x y z
N MET A 1 -19.57 -52.55 -46.00
CA MET A 1 -19.33 -51.14 -46.28
C MET A 1 -19.76 -50.24 -45.10
N LYS A 2 -19.18 -50.37 -43.89
CA LYS A 2 -19.50 -49.52 -42.70
C LYS A 2 -18.27 -48.97 -41.99
N THR A 3 -17.04 -49.17 -42.51
CA THR A 3 -15.81 -48.74 -41.87
C THR A 3 -15.20 -47.40 -42.39
N ALA A 4 -15.70 -46.88 -43.52
CA ALA A 4 -15.13 -45.72 -44.18
C ALA A 4 -15.54 -44.36 -43.58
N PHE A 5 -16.58 -44.31 -42.74
CA PHE A 5 -17.09 -43.05 -42.14
C PHE A 5 -16.47 -42.72 -40.78
N PHE A 6 -15.86 -43.68 -40.09
CA PHE A 6 -15.27 -43.47 -38.75
C PHE A 6 -13.88 -42.81 -38.79
N THR A 7 -13.14 -43.04 -39.86
CA THR A 7 -11.78 -42.53 -40.02
C THR A 7 -11.71 -41.01 -40.15
N PRO A 8 -12.55 -40.33 -40.98
CA PRO A 8 -12.50 -38.87 -41.10
C PRO A 8 -12.99 -38.16 -39.82
N LEU A 9 -13.92 -38.74 -39.07
CA LEU A 9 -14.41 -38.19 -37.81
C LEU A 9 -13.36 -38.27 -36.73
N LEU A 10 -12.54 -39.34 -36.68
CA LEU A 10 -11.43 -39.47 -35.71
C LEU A 10 -10.31 -38.49 -36.00
N ILE A 11 -9.99 -38.22 -37.28
CA ILE A 11 -9.03 -37.23 -37.71
C ILE A 11 -9.49 -35.80 -37.38
N LEU A 12 -10.78 -35.52 -37.54
CA LEU A 12 -11.35 -34.20 -37.19
C LEU A 12 -11.32 -33.96 -35.68
N CYS A 13 -11.56 -34.98 -34.85
CA CYS A 13 -11.43 -34.90 -33.40
C CYS A 13 -9.97 -34.72 -32.92
N MET A 14 -8.99 -35.31 -33.62
CA MET A 14 -7.56 -35.10 -33.30
C MET A 14 -7.05 -33.71 -33.68
N LEU A 15 -7.58 -33.09 -34.74
CA LEU A 15 -7.24 -31.73 -35.14
C LEU A 15 -7.83 -30.65 -34.22
N SER A 16 -8.96 -30.92 -33.57
CA SER A 16 -9.56 -30.03 -32.58
C SER A 16 -8.86 -30.10 -31.19
N ALA A 17 -8.03 -31.12 -30.94
CA ALA A 17 -7.28 -31.24 -29.70
C ALA A 17 -5.94 -30.43 -29.70
N CYS A 18 -5.52 -29.84 -30.83
CA CYS A 18 -4.46 -28.84 -30.89
C CYS A 18 -4.98 -27.50 -30.37
N GLY A 19 -5.40 -27.45 -29.12
CA GLY A 19 -5.62 -26.19 -28.41
C GLY A 19 -4.31 -25.42 -28.40
N CYS A 20 -4.33 -24.19 -28.91
CA CYS A 20 -3.22 -23.25 -28.74
C CYS A 20 -2.84 -23.17 -27.27
N GLN A 21 -1.85 -23.90 -26.84
CA GLN A 21 -1.09 -23.55 -25.65
C GLN A 21 -0.32 -22.27 -26.01
N THR A 22 -0.95 -21.12 -25.82
CA THR A 22 -0.20 -19.90 -25.64
C THR A 22 0.70 -20.14 -24.44
N ARG A 23 1.98 -20.49 -24.69
CA ARG A 23 2.99 -20.41 -23.64
C ARG A 23 2.99 -18.95 -23.19
N LEU A 24 2.40 -18.70 -22.01
CA LEU A 24 2.66 -17.47 -21.31
C LEU A 24 4.19 -17.41 -21.18
N SER A 25 4.79 -16.38 -21.72
CA SER A 25 6.21 -16.10 -21.51
C SER A 25 6.46 -16.00 -20.00
N ASP A 26 7.63 -16.46 -19.55
CA ASP A 26 7.99 -16.24 -18.15
C ASP A 26 7.90 -14.75 -17.83
N PRO A 27 7.30 -14.39 -16.69
CA PRO A 27 7.12 -12.98 -16.36
C PRO A 27 8.47 -12.30 -16.14
N VAL A 28 8.56 -11.05 -16.55
CA VAL A 28 9.63 -10.17 -16.10
C VAL A 28 9.31 -9.77 -14.67
N THR A 29 10.17 -10.13 -13.74
CA THR A 29 9.95 -9.92 -12.31
C THR A 29 11.08 -9.10 -11.69
N VAL A 30 10.71 -8.14 -10.85
CA VAL A 30 11.62 -7.42 -9.94
C VAL A 30 11.14 -7.61 -8.51
N THR A 31 12.07 -7.55 -7.57
CA THR A 31 11.80 -7.77 -6.15
C THR A 31 12.63 -6.81 -5.31
N GLY A 32 12.10 -6.42 -4.16
CA GLY A 32 12.81 -5.58 -3.19
C GLY A 32 12.20 -5.70 -1.79
N TYR A 33 12.99 -5.40 -0.77
CA TYR A 33 12.48 -5.22 0.58
C TYR A 33 12.11 -3.75 0.74
N LYS A 34 10.81 -3.45 0.80
CA LYS A 34 10.23 -2.11 0.82
C LYS A 34 9.05 -2.09 1.80
N LEU A 35 8.77 -0.94 2.40
CA LEU A 35 7.61 -0.77 3.28
C LEU A 35 7.56 -1.82 4.42
N ASN A 36 8.72 -2.18 4.94
CA ASN A 36 8.90 -3.24 5.94
C ASN A 36 8.38 -4.62 5.49
N THR A 37 8.37 -4.89 4.18
CA THR A 37 7.92 -6.17 3.63
C THR A 37 8.65 -6.52 2.35
N TYR A 38 8.43 -7.74 1.87
CA TYR A 38 8.93 -8.18 0.58
C TYR A 38 7.94 -7.79 -0.52
N VAL A 39 8.38 -6.96 -1.47
CA VAL A 39 7.60 -6.52 -2.61
C VAL A 39 8.08 -7.24 -3.86
N GLN A 40 7.15 -7.82 -4.61
CA GLN A 40 7.41 -8.44 -5.91
C GLN A 40 6.46 -7.85 -6.94
N ILE A 41 7.02 -7.44 -8.08
CA ILE A 41 6.27 -6.91 -9.21
C ILE A 41 6.59 -7.76 -10.43
N SER A 42 5.56 -8.34 -11.05
CA SER A 42 5.70 -9.25 -12.19
C SER A 42 4.83 -8.77 -13.35
N SER A 43 5.41 -8.73 -14.55
CA SER A 43 4.69 -8.43 -15.79
C SER A 43 4.75 -9.64 -16.72
N TYR A 44 3.59 -10.05 -17.24
CA TYR A 44 3.43 -11.12 -18.23
C TYR A 44 3.44 -10.61 -19.68
N ILE A 45 3.55 -9.30 -19.85
CA ILE A 45 3.77 -8.67 -21.16
C ILE A 45 5.22 -8.18 -21.25
N ASN A 46 5.68 -7.90 -22.46
CA ASN A 46 7.04 -7.41 -22.68
C ASN A 46 7.17 -5.99 -22.09
N VAL A 47 7.94 -5.87 -21.03
CA VAL A 47 8.21 -4.63 -20.32
C VAL A 47 9.69 -4.56 -19.95
N SER A 48 10.27 -3.36 -19.97
CA SER A 48 11.65 -3.20 -19.54
C SER A 48 11.77 -3.33 -18.01
N ARG A 49 12.86 -3.95 -17.55
CA ARG A 49 13.16 -4.02 -16.10
C ARG A 49 13.27 -2.63 -15.47
N SER A 50 13.67 -1.61 -16.23
CA SER A 50 13.77 -0.23 -15.71
C SER A 50 12.41 0.31 -15.31
N VAL A 51 11.34 0.04 -16.07
CA VAL A 51 9.97 0.44 -15.69
C VAL A 51 9.55 -0.27 -14.41
N LEU A 52 9.78 -1.60 -14.31
CA LEU A 52 9.43 -2.32 -13.08
C LEU A 52 10.27 -1.87 -11.86
N ASN A 53 11.54 -1.51 -12.06
CA ASN A 53 12.34 -0.93 -10.97
C ASN A 53 11.80 0.45 -10.55
N GLY A 54 11.31 1.28 -11.48
CA GLY A 54 10.62 2.52 -11.15
C GLY A 54 9.42 2.32 -10.22
N CYS A 55 8.74 1.18 -10.28
CA CYS A 55 7.70 0.84 -9.31
C CYS A 55 8.27 0.59 -7.90
N LEU A 56 9.47 0.00 -7.79
CA LEU A 56 10.15 -0.15 -6.48
C LEU A 56 10.65 1.20 -5.95
N ASP A 57 11.10 2.10 -6.84
CA ASP A 57 11.53 3.45 -6.45
C ASP A 57 10.33 4.28 -5.93
N LEU A 58 9.12 4.05 -6.47
CA LEU A 58 7.90 4.63 -5.93
C LEU A 58 7.61 4.14 -4.51
N CYS A 59 7.86 2.86 -4.21
CA CYS A 59 7.73 2.36 -2.84
C CYS A 59 8.64 3.15 -1.88
N ASP A 60 9.89 3.42 -2.26
CA ASP A 60 10.81 4.22 -1.43
C ASP A 60 10.31 5.66 -1.27
N THR A 61 9.81 6.27 -2.35
CA THR A 61 9.27 7.62 -2.33
C THR A 61 8.11 7.74 -1.33
N TYR A 62 7.18 6.79 -1.38
CA TYR A 62 6.03 6.80 -0.48
C TYR A 62 6.37 6.33 0.94
N GLU A 63 7.42 5.53 1.13
CA GLU A 63 7.93 5.22 2.46
C GLU A 63 8.48 6.47 3.15
N GLN A 64 9.23 7.31 2.43
CA GLN A 64 9.67 8.62 2.92
C GLN A 64 8.50 9.57 3.23
N LEU A 65 7.35 9.37 2.62
CA LEU A 65 6.18 10.20 2.87
C LEU A 65 5.37 9.71 4.07
N CYS A 66 5.08 8.42 4.17
CA CYS A 66 4.05 7.88 5.06
C CYS A 66 4.54 6.86 6.10
N SER A 67 5.84 6.65 6.26
CA SER A 67 6.36 5.76 7.30
C SER A 67 6.23 6.41 8.69
N ARG A 68 5.64 5.68 9.63
CA ARG A 68 5.56 6.10 11.03
C ARG A 68 6.90 5.94 11.78
N THR A 69 7.77 5.06 11.31
CA THR A 69 8.99 4.64 12.03
C THR A 69 10.29 5.16 11.41
N LEU A 70 10.26 5.62 10.16
CA LEU A 70 11.42 6.16 9.49
C LEU A 70 11.59 7.63 9.88
N GLU A 71 12.64 7.96 10.63
CA GLU A 71 12.87 9.31 11.17
C GLU A 71 12.93 10.42 10.11
N SER A 72 13.34 10.08 8.88
CA SER A 72 13.39 11.03 7.76
C SER A 72 12.05 11.21 7.05
N SER A 73 10.99 10.48 7.44
CA SER A 73 9.70 10.57 6.77
C SER A 73 8.87 11.77 7.23
N THR A 74 8.01 12.25 6.32
CA THR A 74 7.11 13.36 6.65
C THR A 74 6.11 12.98 7.75
N LEU A 75 5.54 11.77 7.71
CA LEU A 75 4.61 11.31 8.74
C LEU A 75 5.27 11.19 10.12
N TYR A 76 6.55 10.75 10.16
CA TYR A 76 7.30 10.75 11.42
C TYR A 76 7.43 12.17 11.98
N ALA A 77 7.80 13.14 11.13
CA ALA A 77 7.92 14.54 11.55
C ALA A 77 6.58 15.11 12.06
N VAL A 78 5.45 14.77 11.42
CA VAL A 78 4.10 15.12 11.89
C VAL A 78 3.82 14.51 13.26
N ASN A 79 4.05 13.22 13.43
CA ASN A 79 3.81 12.49 14.67
C ASN A 79 4.65 12.99 15.85
N HIS A 80 5.79 13.64 15.54
CA HIS A 80 6.68 14.24 16.55
C HIS A 80 6.55 15.77 16.65
N HIS A 81 5.47 16.34 16.07
CA HIS A 81 5.20 17.79 16.06
C HIS A 81 6.36 18.65 15.55
N GLN A 82 7.17 18.10 14.61
CA GLN A 82 8.28 18.81 13.97
C GLN A 82 7.81 19.62 12.76
N THR A 83 6.66 19.29 12.20
CA THR A 83 5.97 20.02 11.13
C THR A 83 4.47 19.87 11.25
N ASP A 84 3.74 20.91 10.85
CA ASP A 84 2.28 20.91 10.67
C ASP A 84 1.88 21.11 9.20
N GLU A 85 2.83 21.37 8.31
CA GLU A 85 2.62 21.44 6.87
C GLU A 85 3.08 20.16 6.20
N ILE A 86 2.19 19.59 5.37
CA ILE A 86 2.41 18.30 4.70
C ILE A 86 2.12 18.43 3.20
N PRO A 87 2.85 17.67 2.35
CA PRO A 87 2.59 17.63 0.90
C PRO A 87 1.18 17.13 0.58
N ALA A 88 0.68 17.53 -0.60
CA ALA A 88 -0.64 17.18 -1.09
C ALA A 88 -0.92 15.66 -1.01
N GLU A 89 0.02 14.84 -1.45
CA GLU A 89 -0.15 13.37 -1.47
C GLU A 89 -0.36 12.77 -0.08
N LEU A 90 0.38 13.27 0.94
CA LEU A 90 0.17 12.82 2.32
C LEU A 90 -1.17 13.32 2.87
N GLY A 91 -1.53 14.56 2.54
CA GLY A 91 -2.82 15.13 2.91
C GLY A 91 -4.00 14.33 2.32
N GLU A 92 -3.93 13.95 1.05
CA GLU A 92 -4.93 13.10 0.39
C GLU A 92 -5.03 11.71 1.04
N LEU A 93 -3.88 11.09 1.37
CA LEU A 93 -3.87 9.79 2.04
C LEU A 93 -4.48 9.87 3.44
N ILE A 94 -4.16 10.91 4.22
CA ILE A 94 -4.75 11.13 5.55
C ILE A 94 -6.26 11.42 5.40
N ALA A 95 -6.68 12.26 4.45
CA ALA A 95 -8.09 12.53 4.20
C ALA A 95 -8.86 11.24 3.88
N THR A 96 -8.31 10.39 3.02
CA THR A 96 -8.84 9.05 2.73
C THR A 96 -8.96 8.20 3.99
N GLY A 97 -7.94 8.21 4.86
CA GLY A 97 -7.96 7.53 6.15
C GLY A 97 -9.07 8.02 7.06
N LEU A 98 -9.24 9.34 7.17
CA LEU A 98 -10.32 9.96 7.95
C LEU A 98 -11.70 9.61 7.39
N ASP A 99 -11.86 9.50 6.07
CA ASP A 99 -13.10 9.02 5.44
C ASP A 99 -13.42 7.58 5.85
N TYR A 100 -12.44 6.69 5.85
CA TYR A 100 -12.62 5.31 6.34
C TYR A 100 -12.94 5.26 7.84
N CYS A 101 -12.34 6.13 8.65
CA CYS A 101 -12.70 6.25 10.07
C CYS A 101 -14.20 6.60 10.22
N ARG A 102 -14.68 7.56 9.44
CA ARG A 102 -16.11 7.98 9.45
C ARG A 102 -17.04 6.87 8.97
N ILE A 103 -16.73 6.24 7.84
CA ILE A 103 -17.55 5.17 7.24
C ILE A 103 -17.66 3.97 8.17
N SER A 104 -16.59 3.62 8.89
CA SER A 104 -16.56 2.50 9.83
C SER A 104 -17.15 2.84 11.21
N GLY A 105 -17.55 4.10 11.44
CA GLY A 105 -18.00 4.55 12.76
C GLY A 105 -16.91 4.46 13.84
N GLY A 106 -15.65 4.63 13.44
CA GLY A 106 -14.49 4.55 14.33
C GLY A 106 -13.96 3.13 14.59
N ALA A 107 -14.52 2.10 13.94
CA ALA A 107 -13.97 0.75 14.02
C ALA A 107 -12.59 0.65 13.33
N PHE A 108 -12.34 1.47 12.33
CA PHE A 108 -11.03 1.80 11.78
C PHE A 108 -10.69 3.22 12.24
N ASP A 109 -9.49 3.41 12.79
CA ASP A 109 -9.02 4.71 13.26
C ASP A 109 -7.53 4.88 12.97
N ILE A 110 -7.17 5.88 12.17
CA ILE A 110 -5.78 6.15 11.80
C ILE A 110 -4.94 6.72 12.94
N THR A 111 -5.56 7.14 14.05
CA THR A 111 -4.85 7.62 15.25
C THR A 111 -4.45 6.46 16.18
N ILE A 112 -4.73 5.21 15.79
CA ILE A 112 -4.35 3.99 16.51
C ILE A 112 -2.83 3.88 16.72
N GLY A 113 -2.03 4.66 16.01
CA GLY A 113 -0.59 4.75 16.18
C GLY A 113 -0.17 5.02 17.62
N SER A 114 -0.97 5.78 18.37
CA SER A 114 -0.77 6.04 19.81
C SER A 114 -0.71 4.75 20.62
N VAL A 115 -1.45 3.72 20.23
CA VAL A 115 -1.48 2.40 20.85
C VAL A 115 -0.51 1.44 20.18
N SER A 116 -0.53 1.36 18.83
CA SER A 116 0.25 0.37 18.09
C SER A 116 1.76 0.52 18.28
N GLN A 117 2.25 1.73 18.58
CA GLN A 117 3.66 1.98 18.89
C GLN A 117 4.15 1.32 20.19
N LEU A 118 3.27 0.87 21.07
CA LEU A 118 3.63 0.16 22.29
C LEU A 118 4.15 -1.25 22.01
N TRP A 119 3.88 -1.82 20.82
CA TRP A 119 4.37 -3.13 20.42
C TRP A 119 5.64 -2.95 19.58
N ASP A 120 6.74 -3.56 20.03
CA ASP A 120 7.94 -3.73 19.24
C ASP A 120 8.01 -5.15 18.69
N PHE A 121 7.50 -5.30 17.46
CA PHE A 121 7.52 -6.60 16.75
C PHE A 121 8.91 -7.00 16.25
N THR A 122 9.90 -6.11 16.36
CA THR A 122 11.28 -6.34 15.92
C THR A 122 12.22 -6.63 17.09
N ALA A 123 11.75 -6.50 18.31
CA ALA A 123 12.53 -6.82 19.51
C ALA A 123 12.95 -8.29 19.54
N GLU A 124 14.14 -8.59 20.07
CA GLU A 124 14.59 -9.98 20.27
C GLU A 124 13.64 -10.80 21.16
N GLN A 125 12.96 -10.13 22.09
CA GLN A 125 11.95 -10.72 22.96
C GLN A 125 10.69 -9.84 22.96
N PRO A 126 9.81 -10.01 21.96
CA PRO A 126 8.56 -9.26 21.91
C PRO A 126 7.72 -9.51 23.16
N ALA A 127 7.20 -8.45 23.76
CA ALA A 127 6.35 -8.52 24.94
C ALA A 127 5.00 -7.85 24.67
N VAL A 128 3.96 -8.35 25.34
CA VAL A 128 2.66 -7.67 25.36
C VAL A 128 2.78 -6.46 26.28
N PRO A 129 2.42 -5.25 25.82
CA PRO A 129 2.45 -4.06 26.65
C PRO A 129 1.56 -4.18 27.90
N ASP A 130 1.92 -3.45 28.94
CA ASP A 130 1.13 -3.40 30.16
C ASP A 130 -0.28 -2.80 29.89
N ALA A 131 -1.29 -3.38 30.54
CA ALA A 131 -2.69 -2.97 30.36
C ALA A 131 -2.93 -1.49 30.71
N ALA A 132 -2.22 -0.96 31.70
CA ALA A 132 -2.31 0.46 32.06
C ALA A 132 -1.69 1.35 30.97
N ALA A 133 -0.59 0.94 30.34
CA ALA A 133 0.03 1.64 29.24
C ALA A 133 -0.93 1.69 28.02
N ILE A 134 -1.58 0.57 27.72
CA ILE A 134 -2.60 0.50 26.63
C ILE A 134 -3.77 1.43 26.96
N ALA A 135 -4.31 1.38 28.18
CA ALA A 135 -5.43 2.23 28.58
C ALA A 135 -5.09 3.72 28.53
N ASN A 136 -3.84 4.09 28.86
CA ASN A 136 -3.37 5.47 28.74
C ASN A 136 -3.22 5.89 27.28
N ALA A 137 -2.70 5.04 26.41
CA ALA A 137 -2.53 5.34 25.00
C ALA A 137 -3.88 5.47 24.25
N LEU A 138 -4.89 4.69 24.64
CA LEU A 138 -6.24 4.75 24.07
C LEU A 138 -6.91 6.13 24.21
N GLN A 139 -6.50 6.97 25.16
CA GLN A 139 -7.04 8.33 25.35
C GLN A 139 -6.69 9.25 24.17
N TYR A 140 -5.68 8.92 23.37
CA TYR A 140 -5.23 9.66 22.21
C TYR A 140 -5.77 9.11 20.89
N VAL A 141 -6.58 8.05 20.92
CA VAL A 141 -7.22 7.45 19.75
C VAL A 141 -8.57 8.10 19.54
N ASP A 142 -8.59 9.10 18.65
CA ASP A 142 -9.81 9.84 18.31
C ASP A 142 -9.59 10.62 17.00
N TYR A 143 -9.94 9.98 15.87
CA TYR A 143 -9.78 10.60 14.55
C TYR A 143 -10.57 11.91 14.38
N THR A 144 -11.61 12.13 15.18
CA THR A 144 -12.44 13.35 15.07
C THR A 144 -11.69 14.62 15.47
N LYS A 145 -10.54 14.47 16.14
CA LYS A 145 -9.65 15.56 16.55
C LYS A 145 -8.54 15.87 15.56
N VAL A 146 -8.47 15.13 14.46
CA VAL A 146 -7.50 15.39 13.38
C VAL A 146 -8.15 16.28 12.34
N GLU A 147 -7.58 17.44 12.11
CA GLU A 147 -8.07 18.41 11.15
C GLU A 147 -7.06 18.60 10.01
N LEU A 148 -7.57 18.66 8.78
CA LEU A 148 -6.79 18.99 7.58
C LEU A 148 -7.34 20.25 6.95
N THR A 149 -6.48 21.24 6.74
CA THR A 149 -6.80 22.50 6.08
C THR A 149 -5.97 22.64 4.81
N PRO A 150 -6.59 22.74 3.61
CA PRO A 150 -5.86 23.03 2.39
C PRO A 150 -5.16 24.38 2.45
N LEU A 151 -3.95 24.48 1.90
CA LEU A 151 -3.17 25.69 1.78
C LEU A 151 -3.13 26.18 0.33
N GLU A 152 -2.86 27.48 0.13
CA GLU A 152 -2.81 28.09 -1.21
C GLU A 152 -1.73 27.49 -2.12
N ASN A 153 -0.66 26.93 -1.55
CA ASN A 153 0.42 26.27 -2.29
C ASN A 153 0.12 24.82 -2.68
N GLY A 154 -1.10 24.33 -2.41
CA GLY A 154 -1.53 22.97 -2.69
C GLY A 154 -1.21 21.94 -1.60
N ASN A 155 -0.44 22.31 -0.59
CA ASN A 155 -0.18 21.50 0.60
C ASN A 155 -1.37 21.50 1.55
N TYR A 156 -1.25 20.77 2.65
CA TYR A 156 -2.22 20.80 3.75
C TYR A 156 -1.53 21.20 5.04
N ARG A 157 -2.28 21.89 5.90
CA ARG A 157 -1.95 22.00 7.32
C ARG A 157 -2.70 20.92 8.07
N ILE A 158 -1.98 20.18 8.93
CA ILE A 158 -2.56 19.19 9.83
C ILE A 158 -2.52 19.71 11.26
N THR A 159 -3.64 19.56 11.97
CA THR A 159 -3.75 19.87 13.39
C THR A 159 -4.27 18.65 14.12
N MET A 160 -3.59 18.25 15.19
CA MET A 160 -3.98 17.13 16.04
C MET A 160 -3.49 17.36 17.48
N PRO A 161 -4.17 16.78 18.51
CA PRO A 161 -3.74 16.90 19.90
C PRO A 161 -2.36 16.30 20.13
N GLU A 162 -1.65 16.83 21.11
CA GLU A 162 -0.39 16.23 21.60
C GLU A 162 -0.67 14.79 22.10
N GLY A 163 0.23 13.87 21.81
CA GLY A 163 0.09 12.44 22.11
C GLY A 163 -0.67 11.63 21.06
N THR A 164 -1.36 12.28 20.11
CA THR A 164 -1.93 11.60 18.95
C THR A 164 -0.84 11.16 17.99
N VAL A 165 -0.87 9.90 17.56
CA VAL A 165 0.09 9.34 16.59
C VAL A 165 -0.69 8.70 15.45
N LEU A 166 -0.45 9.16 14.24
CA LEU A 166 -1.05 8.60 13.03
C LEU A 166 -0.31 7.33 12.60
N ASP A 167 -1.08 6.32 12.22
CA ASP A 167 -0.60 5.09 11.60
C ASP A 167 -1.40 4.84 10.31
N LEU A 168 -0.73 4.97 9.17
CA LEU A 168 -1.33 4.80 7.85
C LEU A 168 -1.06 3.41 7.26
N GLY A 169 -0.42 2.50 8.02
CA GLY A 169 0.01 1.19 7.54
C GLY A 169 -1.10 0.32 6.95
N ALA A 170 -2.33 0.48 7.42
CA ALA A 170 -3.49 -0.26 6.92
C ALA A 170 -3.98 0.20 5.54
N ILE A 171 -3.71 1.45 5.14
CA ILE A 171 -4.17 2.02 3.85
C ILE A 171 -3.02 2.37 2.90
N ALA A 172 -1.83 2.67 3.42
CA ALA A 172 -0.71 3.15 2.62
C ALA A 172 -0.31 2.17 1.50
N LYS A 173 -0.29 0.86 1.77
CA LYS A 173 0.07 -0.14 0.75
C LYS A 173 -0.92 -0.18 -0.42
N GLY A 174 -2.21 -0.04 -0.16
CA GLY A 174 -3.23 0.08 -1.19
C GLY A 174 -3.07 1.36 -2.02
N TYR A 175 -2.86 2.49 -1.36
CA TYR A 175 -2.60 3.77 -2.02
C TYR A 175 -1.34 3.71 -2.92
N ILE A 176 -0.26 3.12 -2.43
CA ILE A 176 0.98 2.95 -3.20
C ILE A 176 0.75 2.03 -4.41
N ALA A 177 -0.05 0.96 -4.25
CA ALA A 177 -0.39 0.08 -5.37
C ALA A 177 -1.16 0.83 -6.46
N ASP A 178 -2.07 1.75 -6.11
CA ASP A 178 -2.76 2.60 -7.08
C ASP A 178 -1.78 3.55 -7.79
N LYS A 179 -0.84 4.15 -7.08
CA LYS A 179 0.22 5.00 -7.68
C LYS A 179 1.14 4.22 -8.61
N ILE A 180 1.49 2.98 -8.25
CA ILE A 180 2.23 2.07 -9.14
C ILE A 180 1.40 1.75 -10.39
N LYS A 181 0.11 1.50 -10.25
CA LYS A 181 -0.78 1.30 -11.41
C LYS A 181 -0.78 2.52 -12.32
N ASP A 182 -0.96 3.72 -11.76
CA ASP A 182 -0.94 4.96 -12.55
C ASP A 182 0.40 5.16 -13.27
N TYR A 183 1.51 4.86 -12.60
CA TYR A 183 2.84 4.89 -13.19
C TYR A 183 2.97 3.89 -14.36
N LEU A 184 2.48 2.67 -14.20
CA LEU A 184 2.51 1.65 -15.26
C LEU A 184 1.65 2.07 -16.45
N LEU A 185 0.45 2.62 -16.21
CA LEU A 185 -0.42 3.14 -17.26
C LEU A 185 0.24 4.29 -18.03
N ALA A 186 0.98 5.17 -17.34
CA ALA A 186 1.74 6.26 -17.97
C ALA A 186 2.92 5.76 -18.83
N HIS A 187 3.31 4.48 -18.66
CA HIS A 187 4.31 3.79 -19.48
C HIS A 187 3.69 2.80 -20.48
N ASP A 188 2.40 2.97 -20.81
CA ASP A 188 1.64 2.13 -21.75
C ASP A 188 1.58 0.64 -21.34
N ILE A 189 1.66 0.35 -20.04
CA ILE A 189 1.53 -0.99 -19.46
C ILE A 189 0.10 -1.14 -18.91
N THR A 190 -0.67 -2.10 -19.45
CA THR A 190 -2.09 -2.34 -19.11
C THR A 190 -2.32 -3.79 -18.64
#